data_92c6aec53d9a0475ca212e9b9d4383a1
#
_entry.id   92c6aec53d9a0475ca212e9b9d4383a1
#
_cell.length_a   1.000
_cell.length_b   1.000
_cell.length_c   1.000
_cell.angle_alpha   90.00
_cell.angle_beta   90.00
_cell.angle_gamma   90.00
#
_symmetry.space_group_name_H-M   'P 1'
#
loop_
_entity.id
_entity.type
_entity.pdbx_description
1 polymer ?
#
loop_
_entity_poly.entity_id
_entity_poly.type
_entity_poly.pdbx_seq_one_letter_code
_entity_poly.pdbx_strand_id
1 'polypeptide(L)'
;MGFAQWHSDGTEILNSSRPPATGNFCLGVWEKTGPSRFKLNHFALSSDLNGNMIGPANIRESVTLGPQSITYAGTFSIDQYDTSGNLLAHIVGEVKATRVTADTKISDLL
;
A
#
# COMPACT_ATOMS: atom_id res chain seq x y z
N MET A 1 -6.19 0.97 -7.44
CA MET A 1 -5.21 2.01 -7.90
C MET A 1 -4.74 2.80 -6.69
N GLY A 2 -3.51 3.28 -6.69
CA GLY A 2 -2.97 4.14 -5.64
C GLY A 2 -1.67 4.78 -6.07
N PHE A 3 -1.21 5.73 -5.28
CA PHE A 3 0.10 6.36 -5.42
C PHE A 3 0.89 6.15 -4.14
N ALA A 4 2.13 5.73 -4.27
CA ALA A 4 3.00 5.48 -3.14
C ALA A 4 4.32 6.26 -3.28
N GLN A 5 4.85 6.68 -2.14
CA GLN A 5 6.19 7.27 -2.04
C GLN A 5 7.01 6.44 -1.05
N TRP A 6 8.17 5.99 -1.50
CA TRP A 6 9.16 5.34 -0.63
C TRP A 6 10.28 6.35 -0.36
N HIS A 7 10.54 6.58 0.92
CA HIS A 7 11.59 7.49 1.37
C HIS A 7 12.85 6.71 1.75
N SER A 8 14.01 7.32 1.56
CA SER A 8 15.30 6.69 1.81
C SER A 8 15.55 6.29 3.28
N ASP A 9 14.79 6.87 4.21
CA ASP A 9 14.83 6.53 5.63
C ASP A 9 14.06 5.23 5.99
N GLY A 10 13.49 4.54 5.00
CA GLY A 10 12.70 3.33 5.20
C GLY A 10 11.23 3.55 5.47
N THR A 11 10.75 4.78 5.35
CA THR A 11 9.32 5.10 5.47
C THR A 11 8.62 5.11 4.12
N GLU A 12 7.31 4.95 4.14
CA GLU A 12 6.46 4.96 2.96
C GLU A 12 5.10 5.54 3.26
N ILE A 13 4.53 6.22 2.27
CA ILE A 13 3.18 6.76 2.28
C ILE A 13 2.43 6.19 1.08
N LEU A 14 1.22 5.71 1.30
CA LEU A 14 0.33 5.22 0.25
C LEU A 14 -1.00 5.97 0.32
N ASN A 15 -1.40 6.53 -0.83
CA ASN A 15 -2.76 7.03 -1.06
C ASN A 15 -3.49 6.07 -2.00
N SER A 16 -4.53 5.43 -1.52
CA SER A 16 -5.32 4.46 -2.29
C SER A 16 -6.56 5.09 -2.93
N SER A 17 -7.16 4.41 -3.90
CA SER A 17 -8.40 4.81 -4.56
C SER A 17 -9.67 4.52 -3.76
N ARG A 18 -9.55 4.07 -2.50
CA ARG A 18 -10.73 3.91 -1.63
C ARG A 18 -11.42 5.25 -1.41
N PRO A 19 -12.75 5.27 -1.19
CA PRO A 19 -13.43 6.50 -0.80
C PRO A 19 -12.77 7.14 0.43
N PRO A 20 -12.49 8.45 0.42
CA PRO A 20 -11.83 9.11 1.55
C PRO A 20 -12.51 8.89 2.89
N ALA A 21 -13.85 8.83 2.91
CA ALA A 21 -14.62 8.56 4.12
C ALA A 21 -14.28 7.21 4.77
N THR A 22 -13.81 6.23 4.00
CA THR A 22 -13.45 4.90 4.52
C THR A 22 -11.99 4.77 4.92
N GLY A 23 -11.20 5.83 4.76
CA GLY A 23 -9.76 5.83 4.97
C GLY A 23 -9.01 5.33 3.73
N ASN A 24 -8.30 6.24 3.07
CA ASN A 24 -7.57 5.96 1.83
C ASN A 24 -6.07 6.24 1.94
N PHE A 25 -5.60 6.45 3.15
CA PHE A 25 -4.23 6.84 3.45
C PHE A 25 -3.58 5.80 4.37
N CYS A 26 -2.38 5.35 4.01
CA CYS A 26 -1.61 4.40 4.79
C CYS A 26 -0.23 4.99 5.10
N LEU A 27 0.25 4.74 6.29
CA LEU A 27 1.64 5.00 6.69
C LEU A 27 2.35 3.68 6.84
N GLY A 28 3.56 3.60 6.33
CA GLY A 28 4.31 2.36 6.32
C GLY A 28 5.81 2.52 6.41
N VAL A 29 6.42 1.35 6.45
CA VAL A 29 7.86 1.17 6.39
C VAL A 29 8.20 0.12 5.34
N TRP A 30 9.39 0.21 4.80
CA TRP A 30 9.90 -0.79 3.87
C TRP A 30 11.30 -1.25 4.28
N GLU A 31 11.64 -2.45 3.87
CA GLU A 31 12.93 -3.08 4.14
C GLU A 31 13.37 -3.88 2.92
N LYS A 32 14.65 -3.77 2.57
CA LYS A 32 15.26 -4.58 1.51
C LYS A 32 15.51 -5.99 2.03
N THR A 33 15.03 -6.99 1.30
CA THR A 33 15.15 -8.42 1.67
C THR A 33 16.03 -9.22 0.72
N GLY A 34 16.51 -8.61 -0.36
CA GLY A 34 17.38 -9.21 -1.36
C GLY A 34 17.84 -8.17 -2.38
N PRO A 35 18.63 -8.53 -3.40
CA PRO A 35 19.17 -7.55 -4.36
C PRO A 35 18.12 -6.68 -5.04
N SER A 36 16.94 -7.22 -5.30
CA SER A 36 15.83 -6.49 -5.93
C SER A 36 14.51 -6.72 -5.19
N ARG A 37 14.56 -7.26 -3.98
CA ARG A 37 13.39 -7.64 -3.20
C ARG A 37 13.20 -6.70 -2.02
N PHE A 38 11.93 -6.38 -1.76
CA PHE A 38 11.51 -5.51 -0.67
C PHE A 38 10.25 -6.04 -0.02
N LYS A 39 10.13 -5.87 1.28
CA LYS A 39 8.88 -6.05 2.00
C LYS A 39 8.43 -4.72 2.55
N LEU A 40 7.12 -4.50 2.54
CA LEU A 40 6.48 -3.30 3.06
C LEU A 40 5.46 -3.70 4.11
N ASN A 41 5.30 -2.83 5.09
CA ASN A 41 4.34 -3.00 6.16
C ASN A 41 3.65 -1.66 6.41
N HIS A 42 2.37 -1.58 6.06
CA HIS A 42 1.57 -0.36 6.17
C HIS A 42 0.47 -0.53 7.20
N PHE A 43 0.07 0.60 7.79
CA PHE A 43 -1.08 0.67 8.67
C PHE A 43 -2.02 1.78 8.21
N ALA A 44 -3.30 1.49 8.27
CA ALA A 44 -4.37 2.42 7.95
C ALA A 44 -5.45 2.37 9.04
N LEU A 45 -6.20 3.44 9.16
CA LEU A 45 -7.43 3.47 9.96
C LEU A 45 -8.60 3.38 8.99
N SER A 46 -9.45 2.39 9.19
CA SER A 46 -10.61 2.15 8.34
C SER A 46 -11.89 2.62 9.01
N SER A 47 -12.76 3.24 8.22
CA SER A 47 -14.10 3.67 8.62
C SER A 47 -15.13 3.13 7.62
N ASP A 48 -16.39 3.10 8.02
CA ASP A 48 -17.50 2.87 7.10
C ASP A 48 -17.84 4.13 6.29
N LEU A 49 -18.80 4.03 5.37
CA LEU A 49 -19.20 5.16 4.52
C LEU A 49 -19.87 6.30 5.31
N ASN A 50 -20.31 6.06 6.53
CA ASN A 50 -20.89 7.06 7.43
C ASN A 50 -19.82 7.72 8.33
N GLY A 51 -18.54 7.35 8.18
CA GLY A 51 -17.46 7.89 8.97
C GLY A 51 -17.28 7.23 10.34
N ASN A 52 -17.98 6.14 10.65
CA ASN A 52 -17.78 5.38 11.88
C ASN A 52 -16.53 4.52 11.76
N MET A 53 -15.65 4.59 12.76
CA MET A 53 -14.42 3.81 12.76
C MET A 53 -14.72 2.31 12.85
N ILE A 54 -14.14 1.53 11.95
CA ILE A 54 -14.14 0.07 11.99
C ILE A 54 -12.96 -0.39 12.85
N GLY A 55 -11.76 0.11 12.56
CA GLY A 55 -10.54 -0.24 13.27
C GLY A 55 -9.31 -0.17 12.37
N PRO A 56 -8.15 -0.62 12.86
CA PRO A 56 -6.91 -0.61 12.09
C PRO A 56 -6.91 -1.70 11.02
N ALA A 57 -6.25 -1.41 9.91
CA ALA A 57 -5.89 -2.38 8.90
C ALA A 57 -4.37 -2.48 8.79
N ASN A 58 -3.87 -3.70 8.63
CA ASN A 58 -2.47 -3.96 8.33
C ASN A 58 -2.34 -4.47 6.90
N ILE A 59 -1.57 -3.78 6.10
CA ILE A 59 -1.29 -4.14 4.71
C ILE A 59 0.19 -4.52 4.60
N ARG A 60 0.46 -5.71 4.12
CA ARG A 60 1.82 -6.19 3.89
C ARG A 60 2.03 -6.49 2.42
N GLU A 61 3.19 -6.12 1.90
CA GLU A 61 3.56 -6.40 0.53
C GLU A 61 4.94 -7.06 0.48
N SER A 62 5.10 -7.97 -0.49
CA SER A 62 6.38 -8.55 -0.86
C SER A 62 6.56 -8.34 -2.35
N VAL A 63 7.54 -7.51 -2.73
CA VAL A 63 7.70 -7.06 -4.11
C VAL A 63 9.12 -7.25 -4.61
N THR A 64 9.23 -7.39 -5.93
CA THR A 64 10.49 -7.44 -6.65
C THR A 64 10.55 -6.29 -7.65
N LEU A 65 11.64 -5.53 -7.63
CA LEU A 65 11.88 -4.48 -8.63
C LEU A 65 12.20 -5.11 -9.97
N GLY A 66 11.62 -4.55 -11.01
CA GLY A 66 11.95 -4.84 -12.40
C GLY A 66 13.24 -4.15 -12.87
N PRO A 67 13.61 -4.32 -14.15
CA PRO A 67 14.80 -3.69 -14.73
C PRO A 67 14.82 -2.18 -14.52
N GLN A 68 15.98 -1.64 -14.15
CA GLN A 68 16.21 -0.20 -13.93
C GLN A 68 15.32 0.41 -12.83
N SER A 69 14.70 -0.44 -12.00
CA SER A 69 13.78 0.01 -10.95
C SER A 69 12.61 0.86 -11.46
N ILE A 70 12.15 0.62 -12.69
CA ILE A 70 11.02 1.33 -13.30
C ILE A 70 9.68 0.76 -12.85
N THR A 71 9.64 -0.56 -12.60
CA THR A 71 8.44 -1.26 -12.15
C THR A 71 8.72 -2.08 -10.91
N TYR A 72 7.66 -2.44 -10.19
CA TYR A 72 7.71 -3.57 -9.27
C TYR A 72 6.45 -4.42 -9.40
N ALA A 73 6.55 -5.67 -8.97
CA ALA A 73 5.44 -6.59 -8.90
C ALA A 73 5.61 -7.52 -7.70
N GLY A 74 4.52 -8.02 -7.18
CA GLY A 74 4.53 -8.96 -6.07
C GLY A 74 3.14 -9.24 -5.54
N THR A 75 3.08 -9.56 -4.27
CA THR A 75 1.85 -9.93 -3.57
C THR A 75 1.58 -9.00 -2.40
N PHE A 76 0.31 -8.89 -2.04
CA PHE A 76 -0.10 -8.19 -0.82
C PHE A 76 -1.08 -9.02 0.01
N SER A 77 -1.14 -8.71 1.29
CA SER A 77 -2.23 -9.12 2.18
C SER A 77 -2.77 -7.90 2.92
N ILE A 78 -4.06 -7.93 3.21
CA ILE A 78 -4.73 -6.92 4.05
C ILE A 78 -5.45 -7.67 5.17
N ASP A 79 -5.12 -7.32 6.40
CA ASP A 79 -5.80 -7.78 7.60
C ASP A 79 -6.56 -6.62 8.22
N GLN A 80 -7.89 -6.69 8.20
CA GLN A 80 -8.75 -5.70 8.82
C GLN A 80 -9.15 -6.17 10.21
N TYR A 81 -8.97 -5.31 11.20
CA TYR A 81 -9.34 -5.56 12.58
C TYR A 81 -10.45 -4.60 13.04
N ASP A 82 -11.18 -5.00 14.07
CA ASP A 82 -12.02 -4.07 14.82
C ASP A 82 -11.19 -3.29 15.86
N THR A 83 -11.84 -2.40 16.60
CA THR A 83 -11.18 -1.58 17.63
C THR A 83 -10.75 -2.38 18.87
N SER A 84 -11.20 -3.61 18.99
CA SER A 84 -10.82 -4.55 20.07
C SER A 84 -9.69 -5.50 19.65
N GLY A 85 -9.23 -5.42 18.40
CA GLY A 85 -8.15 -6.24 17.86
C GLY A 85 -8.61 -7.57 17.28
N ASN A 86 -9.91 -7.78 17.07
CA ASN A 86 -10.41 -8.99 16.43
C ASN A 86 -10.28 -8.87 14.92
N LEU A 87 -9.79 -9.94 14.27
CA LEU A 87 -9.67 -10.01 12.81
C LEU A 87 -11.07 -10.12 12.19
N LEU A 88 -11.41 -9.17 11.32
CA LEU A 88 -12.68 -9.12 10.59
C LEU A 88 -12.57 -9.68 9.17
N ALA A 89 -11.43 -9.48 8.51
CA ALA A 89 -11.21 -9.91 7.15
C ALA A 89 -9.72 -10.10 6.85
N HIS A 90 -9.42 -11.06 5.99
CA HIS A 90 -8.09 -11.30 5.45
C HIS A 90 -8.20 -11.39 3.93
N ILE A 91 -7.51 -10.50 3.22
CA ILE A 91 -7.56 -10.38 1.76
C ILE A 91 -6.14 -10.52 1.23
N VAL A 92 -5.98 -11.29 0.16
CA VAL A 92 -4.71 -11.44 -0.53
C VAL A 92 -4.87 -11.13 -2.02
N GLY A 93 -3.80 -10.68 -2.64
CA GLY A 93 -3.82 -10.37 -4.07
C GLY A 93 -2.44 -10.05 -4.60
N GLU A 94 -2.42 -9.57 -5.84
CA GLU A 94 -1.20 -9.16 -6.52
C GLU A 94 -1.13 -7.65 -6.63
N VAL A 95 0.09 -7.11 -6.56
CA VAL A 95 0.39 -5.70 -6.75
C VAL A 95 1.35 -5.54 -7.91
N LYS A 96 1.11 -4.51 -8.72
CA LYS A 96 2.01 -4.05 -9.78
C LYS A 96 2.07 -2.54 -9.71
N ALA A 97 3.25 -1.99 -9.94
CA ALA A 97 3.45 -0.55 -9.97
C ALA A 97 4.45 -0.12 -11.02
N THR A 98 4.30 1.12 -11.47
CA THR A 98 5.22 1.78 -12.38
C THR A 98 5.67 3.07 -11.75
N ARG A 99 6.96 3.39 -11.90
CA ARG A 99 7.55 4.62 -11.36
C ARG A 99 6.97 5.84 -12.07
N VAL A 100 6.51 6.79 -11.28
CA VAL A 100 6.13 8.13 -11.76
C VAL A 100 7.38 9.00 -11.80
N THR A 101 7.54 9.74 -12.90
CA THR A 101 8.61 10.72 -13.12
C THR A 101 8.02 12.12 -13.31
N ALA A 102 8.87 13.13 -13.38
CA ALA A 102 8.43 14.50 -13.64
C ALA A 102 7.72 14.67 -14.98
N ASP A 103 7.95 13.78 -15.92
CA ASP A 103 7.37 13.82 -17.27
C ASP A 103 6.17 12.90 -17.46
N THR A 104 5.78 12.14 -16.42
CA THR A 104 4.66 11.20 -16.48
C THR A 104 3.34 11.96 -16.70
N LYS A 105 2.57 11.50 -17.68
CA LYS A 105 1.24 12.04 -17.99
C LYS A 105 0.15 11.10 -17.47
N ILE A 106 -1.05 11.62 -17.28
CA ILE A 106 -2.20 10.80 -16.87
C ILE A 106 -2.45 9.66 -17.86
N SER A 107 -2.28 9.89 -19.16
CA SER A 107 -2.42 8.85 -20.18
C SER A 107 -1.44 7.68 -20.03
N ASP A 108 -0.34 7.86 -19.32
CA ASP A 108 0.64 6.80 -19.06
C ASP A 108 0.23 5.91 -17.89
N LEU A 109 -0.77 6.34 -17.10
CA LEU A 109 -1.22 5.68 -15.87
C LEU A 109 -2.57 4.97 -16.01
N LEU A 110 -3.33 5.26 -17.05
CA LEU A 110 -4.69 4.75 -17.25
C LEU A 110 -4.79 3.77 -18.41
#